data_331e340c2af7cb20aaf49cba9c96ce51
#
_entry.id   331e340c2af7cb20aaf49cba9c96ce51
#
_cell.length_a   1.000
_cell.length_b   1.000
_cell.length_c   1.000
_cell.angle_alpha   90.00
_cell.angle_beta   90.00
_cell.angle_gamma   90.00
#
_symmetry.space_group_name_H-M   'P 1'
#
loop_
_entity.id
_entity.type
_entity.pdbx_description
1 polymer ?
#
loop_
_entity_poly.entity_id
_entity_poly.type
_entity_poly.pdbx_seq_one_letter_code
_entity_poly.pdbx_strand_id
1 'polypeptide(L)'
;MRFRFALTLIALAIGSAHAAEPAQPAKKPVTAPHYGDTLFHFYQDKYFSAVTSLMVSQHFTRLAPHDDDGEILRGGLLLSYGMHREAGQIFAQLIERNAPPSVRDRAWYYLAKIRWQRGLPKEAEEAIAK
;
A
#
# COMPACT_ATOMS: atom_id res chain seq x y z
N MET A 1 -24.32 -60.93 40.86
CA MET A 1 -23.32 -60.44 39.88
C MET A 1 -23.62 -58.98 39.58
N ARG A 2 -22.78 -58.06 40.07
CA ARG A 2 -22.91 -56.61 39.86
C ARG A 2 -21.82 -56.15 38.90
N PHE A 3 -22.16 -55.89 37.64
CA PHE A 3 -21.24 -55.29 36.66
C PHE A 3 -21.18 -53.77 36.87
N ARG A 4 -20.02 -53.29 37.30
CA ARG A 4 -19.71 -51.88 37.40
C ARG A 4 -19.05 -51.46 36.06
N PHE A 5 -19.79 -50.71 35.22
CA PHE A 5 -19.20 -50.05 34.08
C PHE A 5 -18.50 -48.76 34.51
N ALA A 6 -17.20 -48.75 34.44
CA ALA A 6 -16.38 -47.55 34.62
C ALA A 6 -16.38 -46.77 33.30
N LEU A 7 -17.03 -45.65 33.27
CA LEU A 7 -16.99 -44.70 32.12
C LEU A 7 -15.74 -43.82 32.27
N THR A 8 -14.72 -44.09 31.46
CA THR A 8 -13.55 -43.24 31.37
C THR A 8 -13.82 -42.10 30.41
N LEU A 9 -13.96 -40.87 30.96
CA LEU A 9 -14.10 -39.63 30.20
C LEU A 9 -12.73 -39.20 29.71
N ILE A 10 -12.48 -39.33 28.40
CA ILE A 10 -11.28 -38.77 27.75
C ILE A 10 -11.60 -37.31 27.41
N ALA A 11 -11.04 -36.39 28.18
CA ALA A 11 -11.08 -34.97 27.87
C ALA A 11 -10.09 -34.66 26.75
N LEU A 12 -10.59 -34.41 25.54
CA LEU A 12 -9.81 -33.96 24.40
C LEU A 12 -9.54 -32.45 24.56
N ALA A 13 -8.33 -32.10 25.02
CA ALA A 13 -7.88 -30.70 25.04
C ALA A 13 -7.58 -30.24 23.62
N ILE A 14 -8.52 -29.53 22.99
CA ILE A 14 -8.29 -28.83 21.72
C ILE A 14 -7.48 -27.57 22.03
N GLY A 15 -6.17 -27.66 21.92
CA GLY A 15 -5.28 -26.52 21.97
C GLY A 15 -5.51 -25.66 20.73
N SER A 16 -6.16 -24.50 20.90
CA SER A 16 -6.26 -23.49 19.84
C SER A 16 -4.88 -22.90 19.58
N ALA A 17 -4.19 -23.43 18.57
CA ALA A 17 -3.00 -22.79 18.03
C ALA A 17 -3.46 -21.49 17.34
N HIS A 18 -3.36 -20.38 18.07
CA HIS A 18 -3.44 -19.06 17.46
C HIS A 18 -2.19 -18.91 16.57
N ALA A 19 -2.38 -19.09 15.26
CA ALA A 19 -1.37 -18.67 14.30
C ALA A 19 -1.16 -17.17 14.51
N ALA A 20 0.05 -16.78 14.91
CA ALA A 20 0.41 -15.38 15.04
C ALA A 20 0.26 -14.74 13.67
N GLU A 21 -0.71 -13.80 13.56
CA GLU A 21 -0.90 -13.00 12.38
C GLU A 21 0.43 -12.26 12.08
N PRO A 22 0.96 -12.32 10.84
CA PRO A 22 2.21 -11.66 10.53
C PRO A 22 2.09 -10.19 10.88
N ALA A 23 2.98 -9.70 11.74
CA ALA A 23 2.99 -8.32 12.21
C ALA A 23 3.01 -7.37 11.00
N GLN A 24 1.93 -6.66 10.77
CA GLN A 24 1.88 -5.63 9.73
C GLN A 24 2.95 -4.58 10.05
N PRO A 25 3.78 -4.17 9.06
CA PRO A 25 4.78 -3.15 9.31
C PRO A 25 4.11 -1.90 9.88
N ALA A 26 4.63 -1.41 11.00
CA ALA A 26 4.07 -0.26 11.70
C ALA A 26 3.96 0.92 10.72
N LYS A 27 2.74 1.38 10.47
CA LYS A 27 2.50 2.55 9.62
C LYS A 27 3.18 3.76 10.27
N LYS A 28 4.01 4.48 9.50
CA LYS A 28 4.59 5.73 9.97
C LYS A 28 3.47 6.69 10.37
N PRO A 29 3.54 7.31 11.55
CA PRO A 29 2.55 8.31 11.94
C PRO A 29 2.59 9.48 10.95
N VAL A 30 1.42 10.02 10.62
CA VAL A 30 1.31 11.22 9.78
C VAL A 30 1.64 12.43 10.64
N THR A 31 2.77 13.07 10.35
CA THR A 31 3.26 14.23 11.13
C THR A 31 3.09 15.54 10.38
N ALA A 32 2.92 15.51 9.05
CA ALA A 32 2.67 16.72 8.25
C ALA A 32 1.15 16.97 8.14
N PRO A 33 0.62 18.08 8.67
CA PRO A 33 -0.82 18.37 8.64
C PRO A 33 -1.39 18.36 7.21
N HIS A 34 -0.69 18.97 6.25
CA HIS A 34 -1.12 19.05 4.85
C HIS A 34 -1.19 17.67 4.16
N TYR A 35 -0.31 16.73 4.56
CA TYR A 35 -0.42 15.34 4.11
C TYR A 35 -1.62 14.66 4.77
N GLY A 36 -1.87 14.96 6.04
CA GLY A 36 -3.08 14.49 6.75
C GLY A 36 -4.37 14.96 6.08
N ASP A 37 -4.47 16.22 5.68
CA ASP A 37 -5.62 16.78 4.95
C ASP A 37 -5.83 16.05 3.61
N THR A 38 -4.75 15.77 2.89
CA THR A 38 -4.81 14.98 1.65
C THR A 38 -5.36 13.58 1.89
N LEU A 39 -4.86 12.89 2.90
CA LEU A 39 -5.33 11.54 3.27
C LEU A 39 -6.79 11.57 3.74
N PHE A 40 -7.21 12.60 4.47
CA PHE A 40 -8.59 12.77 4.87
C PHE A 40 -9.55 12.84 3.67
N HIS A 41 -9.20 13.60 2.64
CA HIS A 41 -9.97 13.62 1.40
C HIS A 41 -9.92 12.28 0.67
N PHE A 42 -8.75 11.63 0.62
CA PHE A 42 -8.58 10.33 -0.02
C PHE A 42 -9.46 9.26 0.59
N TYR A 43 -9.49 9.14 1.91
CA TYR A 43 -10.31 8.14 2.62
C TYR A 43 -11.81 8.44 2.62
N GLN A 44 -12.22 9.62 2.16
CA GLN A 44 -13.62 9.99 1.89
C GLN A 44 -14.00 9.80 0.41
N ASP A 45 -13.18 9.13 -0.37
CA ASP A 45 -13.36 8.95 -1.82
C ASP A 45 -13.43 10.26 -2.63
N LYS A 46 -13.00 11.38 -2.02
CA LYS A 46 -12.91 12.69 -2.64
C LYS A 46 -11.59 12.84 -3.40
N TYR A 47 -11.36 11.98 -4.39
CA TYR A 47 -10.07 11.84 -5.06
C TYR A 47 -9.61 13.11 -5.78
N PHE A 48 -10.51 13.88 -6.36
CA PHE A 48 -10.17 15.17 -6.97
C PHE A 48 -9.66 16.17 -5.92
N SER A 49 -10.35 16.29 -4.79
CA SER A 49 -9.90 17.14 -3.67
C SER A 49 -8.56 16.64 -3.10
N ALA A 50 -8.39 15.33 -2.99
CA ALA A 50 -7.14 14.74 -2.51
C ALA A 50 -5.96 15.08 -3.43
N VAL A 51 -6.08 14.86 -4.76
CA VAL A 51 -4.99 15.16 -5.69
C VAL A 51 -4.69 16.65 -5.75
N THR A 52 -5.71 17.51 -5.71
CA THR A 52 -5.54 18.96 -5.73
C THR A 52 -4.83 19.46 -4.46
N SER A 53 -5.30 19.04 -3.28
CA SER A 53 -4.65 19.35 -1.99
C SER A 53 -3.21 18.89 -1.95
N LEU A 54 -2.95 17.68 -2.45
CA LEU A 54 -1.62 17.10 -2.52
C LEU A 54 -0.69 17.93 -3.41
N MET A 55 -1.11 18.24 -4.64
CA MET A 55 -0.30 19.02 -5.59
C MET A 55 0.00 20.43 -5.09
N VAL A 56 -0.97 21.08 -4.45
CA VAL A 56 -0.77 22.39 -3.79
C VAL A 56 0.27 22.26 -2.67
N SER A 57 0.15 21.24 -1.83
CA SER A 57 1.08 21.02 -0.71
C SER A 57 2.49 20.68 -1.20
N GLN A 58 2.62 19.95 -2.31
CA GLN A 58 3.91 19.67 -2.97
C GLN A 58 4.53 20.96 -3.53
N HIS A 59 3.74 21.79 -4.19
CA HIS A 59 4.21 23.06 -4.75
C HIS A 59 4.83 23.97 -3.67
N PHE A 60 4.24 23.99 -2.48
CA PHE A 60 4.73 24.78 -1.35
C PHE A 60 5.68 24.00 -0.42
N THR A 61 6.17 22.82 -0.81
CA THR A 61 7.09 21.98 0.00
C THR A 61 6.62 21.71 1.44
N ARG A 62 5.31 21.38 1.61
CA ARG A 62 4.65 21.23 2.92
C ARG A 62 4.38 19.78 3.32
N LEU A 63 5.00 18.82 2.63
CA LEU A 63 4.75 17.40 2.86
C LEU A 63 5.80 16.72 3.75
N ALA A 64 6.97 17.34 3.97
CA ALA A 64 8.04 16.70 4.74
C ALA A 64 7.55 16.19 6.11
N PRO A 65 7.89 14.95 6.50
CA PRO A 65 8.79 14.01 5.85
C PRO A 65 8.10 13.00 4.90
N HIS A 66 6.89 13.30 4.40
CA HIS A 66 6.06 12.40 3.61
C HIS A 66 6.13 12.67 2.09
N ASP A 67 7.19 13.31 1.61
CA ASP A 67 7.32 13.69 0.20
C ASP A 67 7.22 12.48 -0.75
N ASP A 68 7.93 11.40 -0.44
CA ASP A 68 7.91 10.17 -1.25
C ASP A 68 6.56 9.45 -1.19
N ASP A 69 5.93 9.41 -0.02
CA ASP A 69 4.58 8.86 0.14
C ASP A 69 3.55 9.69 -0.63
N GLY A 70 3.73 11.01 -0.64
CA GLY A 70 2.94 11.95 -1.45
C GLY A 70 3.07 11.68 -2.94
N GLU A 71 4.29 11.43 -3.45
CA GLU A 71 4.51 11.06 -4.85
C GLU A 71 3.83 9.74 -5.22
N ILE A 72 3.93 8.71 -4.38
CA ILE A 72 3.22 7.44 -4.58
C ILE A 72 1.71 7.67 -4.63
N LEU A 73 1.17 8.45 -3.70
CA LEU A 73 -0.27 8.76 -3.66
C LEU A 73 -0.70 9.54 -4.91
N ARG A 74 0.08 10.55 -5.33
CA ARG A 74 -0.19 11.32 -6.56
C ARG A 74 -0.20 10.43 -7.79
N GLY A 75 0.81 9.57 -7.96
CA GLY A 75 0.88 8.62 -9.06
C GLY A 75 -0.32 7.67 -9.08
N GLY A 76 -0.72 7.13 -7.91
CA GLY A 76 -1.89 6.26 -7.77
C GLY A 76 -3.21 6.96 -8.14
N LEU A 77 -3.40 8.21 -7.70
CA LEU A 77 -4.57 9.02 -8.03
C LEU A 77 -4.62 9.36 -9.53
N LEU A 78 -3.50 9.79 -10.13
CA LEU A 78 -3.42 10.04 -11.56
C LEU A 78 -3.72 8.77 -12.37
N LEU A 79 -3.23 7.62 -11.93
CA LEU A 79 -3.52 6.33 -12.56
C LEU A 79 -5.02 6.00 -12.51
N SER A 80 -5.71 6.29 -11.41
CA SER A 80 -7.16 6.08 -11.31
C SER A 80 -7.97 6.98 -12.25
N TYR A 81 -7.41 8.11 -12.65
CA TYR A 81 -7.96 8.98 -13.71
C TYR A 81 -7.51 8.61 -15.14
N GLY A 82 -6.83 7.48 -15.32
CA GLY A 82 -6.35 7.02 -16.62
C GLY A 82 -5.11 7.75 -17.15
N MET A 83 -4.46 8.55 -16.33
CA MET A 83 -3.24 9.31 -16.70
C MET A 83 -2.00 8.42 -16.57
N HIS A 84 -1.97 7.35 -17.36
CA HIS A 84 -0.94 6.30 -17.29
C HIS A 84 0.48 6.81 -17.53
N ARG A 85 0.65 7.77 -18.43
CA ARG A 85 1.97 8.32 -18.78
C ARG A 85 2.54 9.13 -17.62
N GLU A 86 1.75 10.05 -17.09
CA GLU A 86 2.13 10.92 -15.98
C GLU A 86 2.40 10.11 -14.70
N ALA A 87 1.52 9.16 -14.39
CA ALA A 87 1.71 8.24 -13.28
C ALA A 87 2.98 7.40 -13.44
N GLY A 88 3.22 6.86 -14.63
CA GLY A 88 4.42 6.08 -14.94
C GLY A 88 5.71 6.86 -14.77
N GLN A 89 5.73 8.14 -15.16
CA GLN A 89 6.88 9.03 -14.95
C GLN A 89 7.19 9.23 -13.47
N ILE A 90 6.16 9.42 -12.62
CA ILE A 90 6.35 9.58 -11.18
C ILE A 90 7.00 8.32 -10.58
N PHE A 91 6.47 7.14 -10.91
CA PHE A 91 7.02 5.90 -10.37
C PHE A 91 8.43 5.60 -10.87
N ALA A 92 8.72 5.88 -12.14
CA ALA A 92 10.07 5.75 -12.68
C ALA A 92 11.07 6.67 -11.96
N GLN A 93 10.71 7.93 -11.74
CA GLN A 93 11.56 8.88 -11.01
C GLN A 93 11.83 8.46 -9.56
N LEU A 94 10.84 7.86 -8.86
CA LEU A 94 11.04 7.33 -7.50
C LEU A 94 12.06 6.19 -7.47
N ILE A 95 12.08 5.36 -8.51
CA ILE A 95 13.04 4.27 -8.66
C ILE A 95 14.44 4.82 -9.00
N GLU A 96 14.53 5.71 -9.99
CA GLU A 96 15.78 6.29 -10.47
C GLU A 96 16.54 7.08 -9.40
N ARG A 97 15.82 7.87 -8.59
CA ARG A 97 16.42 8.61 -7.48
C ARG A 97 16.71 7.77 -6.24
N ASN A 98 16.55 6.46 -6.35
CA ASN A 98 16.81 5.50 -5.27
C ASN A 98 16.05 5.82 -3.97
N ALA A 99 14.75 6.12 -4.09
CA ALA A 99 13.86 6.32 -2.95
C ALA A 99 13.91 5.13 -1.96
N PRO A 100 13.45 5.28 -0.70
CA PRO A 100 13.47 4.21 0.28
C PRO A 100 12.87 2.90 -0.24
N PRO A 101 13.37 1.72 0.16
CA PRO A 101 12.92 0.42 -0.37
C PRO A 101 11.40 0.26 -0.40
N SER A 102 10.71 0.59 0.69
CA SER A 102 9.25 0.49 0.77
C SER A 102 8.50 1.37 -0.23
N VAL A 103 9.10 2.48 -0.66
CA VAL A 103 8.56 3.37 -1.69
C VAL A 103 8.83 2.79 -3.07
N ARG A 104 10.07 2.29 -3.32
CA ARG A 104 10.44 1.66 -4.59
C ARG A 104 9.61 0.41 -4.89
N ASP A 105 9.37 -0.44 -3.89
CA ASP A 105 8.54 -1.63 -4.05
C ASP A 105 7.14 -1.26 -4.53
N ARG A 106 6.53 -0.24 -3.93
CA ARG A 106 5.24 0.30 -4.38
C ARG A 106 5.31 0.90 -5.79
N ALA A 107 6.38 1.60 -6.11
CA ALA A 107 6.58 2.18 -7.45
C ALA A 107 6.70 1.08 -8.52
N TRP A 108 7.46 0.01 -8.26
CA TRP A 108 7.55 -1.15 -9.14
C TRP A 108 6.20 -1.84 -9.34
N TYR A 109 5.43 -2.02 -8.26
CA TYR A 109 4.09 -2.57 -8.33
C TYR A 109 3.17 -1.75 -9.25
N TYR A 110 3.15 -0.43 -9.11
CA TYR A 110 2.33 0.43 -9.96
C TYR A 110 2.82 0.45 -11.42
N LEU A 111 4.12 0.39 -11.68
CA LEU A 111 4.66 0.25 -13.04
C LEU A 111 4.24 -1.06 -13.67
N ALA A 112 4.28 -2.16 -12.92
CA ALA A 112 3.77 -3.45 -13.39
C ALA A 112 2.29 -3.36 -13.76
N LYS A 113 1.48 -2.74 -12.90
CA LYS A 113 0.06 -2.52 -13.16
C LYS A 113 -0.19 -1.71 -14.45
N ILE A 114 0.57 -0.63 -14.66
CA ILE A 114 0.48 0.19 -15.89
C ILE A 114 0.86 -0.64 -17.13
N ARG A 115 1.95 -1.40 -17.06
CA ARG A 115 2.41 -2.26 -18.16
C ARG A 115 1.37 -3.33 -18.51
N TRP A 116 0.82 -3.98 -17.49
CA TRP A 116 -0.26 -4.94 -17.66
C TRP A 116 -1.48 -4.33 -18.37
N GLN A 117 -1.96 -3.16 -17.90
CA GLN A 117 -3.09 -2.46 -18.50
C GLN A 117 -2.83 -2.01 -19.94
N ARG A 118 -1.58 -1.83 -20.33
CA ARG A 118 -1.16 -1.51 -21.70
C ARG A 118 -0.94 -2.73 -22.58
N GLY A 119 -1.22 -3.94 -22.11
CA GLY A 119 -1.04 -5.18 -22.85
C GLY A 119 0.43 -5.61 -22.99
N LEU A 120 1.27 -5.26 -22.01
CA LEU A 120 2.70 -5.61 -21.95
C LEU A 120 2.96 -6.58 -20.77
N PRO A 121 2.44 -7.83 -20.83
CA PRO A 121 2.50 -8.74 -19.69
C PRO A 121 3.92 -9.11 -19.28
N LYS A 122 4.83 -9.32 -20.22
CA LYS A 122 6.22 -9.69 -19.93
C LYS A 122 6.93 -8.58 -19.13
N GLU A 123 6.81 -7.35 -19.58
CA GLU A 123 7.38 -6.20 -18.89
C GLU A 123 6.71 -5.96 -17.52
N ALA A 124 5.44 -6.35 -17.38
CA ALA A 124 4.75 -6.29 -16.08
C ALA A 124 5.33 -7.33 -15.11
N GLU A 125 5.55 -8.57 -15.56
CA GLU A 125 6.20 -9.63 -14.76
C GLU A 125 7.63 -9.24 -14.35
N GLU A 126 8.42 -8.69 -15.26
CA GLU A 126 9.75 -8.17 -14.95
C GLU A 126 9.74 -7.06 -13.88
N ALA A 127 8.73 -6.21 -13.89
CA ALA A 127 8.61 -5.13 -12.91
C ALA A 127 8.18 -5.66 -11.52
N ILE A 128 7.36 -6.70 -11.46
CA ILE A 128 6.96 -7.34 -10.20
C ILE A 128 8.10 -8.12 -9.56
N ALA A 129 9.05 -8.60 -10.35
CA ALA A 129 10.18 -9.39 -9.86
C ALA A 129 11.33 -8.52 -9.28
N LYS A 130 11.21 -7.18 -9.28
CA LYS A 130 12.20 -6.25 -8.73
C LYS A 130 12.05 -6.04 -7.25
#